data_683f016dd98087f85fe80af704b12bb3
#
_entry.id   683f016dd98087f85fe80af704b12bb3
#
_cell.length_a   1.000
_cell.length_b   1.000
_cell.length_c   1.000
_cell.angle_alpha   90.00
_cell.angle_beta   90.00
_cell.angle_gamma   90.00
#
_symmetry.space_group_name_H-M   'P 1'
#
loop_
_entity.id
_entity.type
_entity.pdbx_description
1 polymer ?
#
loop_
_entity_poly.entity_id
_entity_poly.type
_entity_poly.pdbx_seq_one_letter_code
_entity_poly.pdbx_strand_id
1 'polypeptide(L)'
;MLTLALVGDVMLGRGVDAALKNMQPHEMWGDVLPHLLQADLRIANLECALTRHAQPWARSWKLYHFRADPGAVRFLQAAHIDACSLANNHTLDFEAPGLRDTLRTLDAAGIRHAGAGLDLKQAAAPALLEVSGASPCRVALLAYTDNQPDFAATDQHPGTHYLEVSLEAYTLARVADAIAQARAHGADWVVFSNHWGANFIERPAPDFRRFAQRVIELGADIFYGHSAHLCQGIEIHQGRPILYDTGDFIDDYAVDPVLRNDRSCLFKLVLDQGRLRRIELIPVCLEVAQVTLSRGEDFEAMAARMERLCAELGTSLESQADRLVYEPGP
;
A
#
# COMPACT_ATOMS: atom_id res chain seq x y z
N MET A 1 -12.89 9.72 15.86
CA MET A 1 -12.13 10.18 14.68
C MET A 1 -10.94 9.25 14.52
N LEU A 2 -10.66 8.77 13.33
CA LEU A 2 -9.54 7.88 12.97
C LEU A 2 -8.67 8.59 11.93
N THR A 3 -7.36 8.64 12.15
CA THR A 3 -6.38 9.08 11.16
C THR A 3 -5.61 7.86 10.65
N LEU A 4 -5.78 7.54 9.38
CA LEU A 4 -5.09 6.44 8.71
C LEU A 4 -4.00 7.01 7.80
N ALA A 5 -2.76 6.57 7.97
CA ALA A 5 -1.65 6.86 7.07
C ALA A 5 -1.42 5.67 6.14
N LEU A 6 -1.40 5.93 4.85
CA LEU A 6 -1.09 4.97 3.79
C LEU A 6 0.17 5.44 3.06
N VAL A 7 1.11 4.55 2.89
CA VAL A 7 2.32 4.77 2.09
C VAL A 7 2.34 3.80 0.91
N GLY A 8 3.07 4.15 -0.13
CA GLY A 8 3.21 3.30 -1.31
C GLY A 8 4.09 2.07 -1.08
N ASP A 9 4.81 1.67 -2.11
CA ASP A 9 5.63 0.47 -2.09
C ASP A 9 6.87 0.68 -1.22
N VAL A 10 7.06 -0.22 -0.25
CA VAL A 10 8.23 -0.28 0.63
C VAL A 10 9.06 -1.49 0.24
N MET A 11 10.08 -1.26 -0.58
CA MET A 11 11.01 -2.27 -1.07
C MET A 11 12.32 -2.19 -0.30
N LEU A 12 12.53 -3.08 0.67
CA LEU A 12 13.70 -3.09 1.55
C LEU A 12 14.89 -3.92 1.00
N GLY A 13 14.77 -4.44 -0.23
CA GLY A 13 15.78 -5.31 -0.84
C GLY A 13 16.94 -4.58 -1.51
N ARG A 14 17.84 -5.34 -2.12
CA ARG A 14 18.93 -4.86 -2.99
C ARG A 14 19.80 -3.79 -2.35
N GLY A 15 19.88 -2.60 -2.96
CA GLY A 15 20.65 -1.45 -2.47
C GLY A 15 20.13 -0.92 -1.15
N VAL A 16 18.80 -0.99 -0.92
CA VAL A 16 18.19 -0.64 0.36
C VAL A 16 18.71 -1.57 1.46
N ASP A 17 18.64 -2.91 1.31
CA ASP A 17 19.18 -3.85 2.32
C ASP A 17 20.65 -3.59 2.63
N ALA A 18 21.42 -3.20 1.62
CA ALA A 18 22.84 -2.84 1.81
C ALA A 18 23.01 -1.56 2.64
N ALA A 19 22.19 -0.53 2.37
CA ALA A 19 22.23 0.74 3.09
C ALA A 19 21.76 0.59 4.55
N LEU A 20 20.70 -0.19 4.79
CA LEU A 20 20.13 -0.40 6.13
C LEU A 20 21.11 -1.01 7.13
N LYS A 21 22.19 -1.65 6.70
CA LYS A 21 23.22 -2.21 7.58
C LYS A 21 23.97 -1.13 8.37
N ASN A 22 24.03 0.08 7.82
CA ASN A 22 24.77 1.20 8.39
C ASN A 22 23.85 2.36 8.84
N MET A 23 22.51 2.19 8.74
CA MET A 23 21.54 3.21 9.09
C MET A 23 20.86 2.91 10.43
N GLN A 24 20.52 3.98 11.16
CA GLN A 24 19.57 3.87 12.27
C GLN A 24 18.13 3.78 11.71
N PRO A 25 17.24 3.02 12.36
CA PRO A 25 15.90 2.79 11.82
C PRO A 25 15.08 4.05 11.52
N HIS A 26 15.24 5.12 12.29
CA HIS A 26 14.53 6.39 12.06
C HIS A 26 15.05 7.18 10.85
N GLU A 27 16.31 6.97 10.45
CA GLU A 27 16.93 7.69 9.34
C GLU A 27 16.28 7.35 7.99
N MET A 28 15.78 6.11 7.82
CA MET A 28 15.06 5.70 6.61
C MET A 28 13.83 6.56 6.36
N TRP A 29 13.13 6.97 7.42
CA TRP A 29 11.90 7.75 7.35
C TRP A 29 12.13 9.26 7.38
N GLY A 30 13.37 9.71 7.63
CA GLY A 30 13.78 11.11 7.62
C GLY A 30 12.85 12.03 8.41
N ASP A 31 12.57 13.19 7.85
CA ASP A 31 11.66 14.19 8.44
C ASP A 31 10.16 13.90 8.16
N VAL A 32 9.85 12.81 7.45
CA VAL A 32 8.49 12.28 7.28
C VAL A 32 8.01 11.52 8.53
N LEU A 33 8.93 10.96 9.33
CA LEU A 33 8.61 10.15 10.50
C LEU A 33 7.60 10.81 11.46
N PRO A 34 7.71 12.09 11.84
CA PRO A 34 6.74 12.74 12.71
C PRO A 34 5.31 12.73 12.14
N HIS A 35 5.14 12.82 10.81
CA HIS A 35 3.83 12.77 10.17
C HIS A 35 3.22 11.37 10.22
N LEU A 36 4.04 10.31 10.10
CA LEU A 36 3.61 8.92 10.28
C LEU A 36 3.18 8.68 11.72
N LEU A 37 3.98 9.10 12.70
CA LEU A 37 3.71 8.88 14.12
C LEU A 37 2.47 9.60 14.66
N GLN A 38 1.97 10.62 13.95
CA GLN A 38 0.71 11.31 14.28
C GLN A 38 -0.55 10.52 13.88
N ALA A 39 -0.44 9.53 13.01
CA ALA A 39 -1.59 8.73 12.61
C ALA A 39 -1.95 7.69 13.69
N ASP A 40 -3.22 7.30 13.75
CA ASP A 40 -3.69 6.22 14.61
C ASP A 40 -3.29 4.84 14.06
N LEU A 41 -3.31 4.69 12.73
CA LEU A 41 -2.86 3.48 12.01
C LEU A 41 -2.01 3.84 10.80
N ARG A 42 -1.02 2.98 10.48
CA ARG A 42 -0.11 3.07 9.34
C ARG A 42 -0.10 1.76 8.58
N ILE A 43 -0.35 1.82 7.27
CA ILE A 43 -0.36 0.68 6.38
C ILE A 43 0.62 0.93 5.24
N ALA A 44 1.41 -0.07 4.88
CA ALA A 44 2.35 -0.07 3.77
C ALA A 44 2.14 -1.29 2.87
N ASN A 45 2.51 -1.20 1.60
CA ASN A 45 2.76 -2.39 0.80
C ASN A 45 4.23 -2.80 0.98
N LEU A 46 4.48 -3.97 1.55
CA LEU A 46 5.83 -4.51 1.69
C LEU A 46 6.19 -5.32 0.43
N GLU A 47 6.96 -4.70 -0.45
CA GLU A 47 7.27 -5.24 -1.78
C GLU A 47 8.61 -6.00 -1.80
N CYS A 48 8.84 -6.85 -0.82
CA CYS A 48 10.01 -7.74 -0.77
C CYS A 48 9.80 -8.88 0.22
N ALA A 49 10.60 -9.94 0.08
CA ALA A 49 10.70 -10.98 1.09
C ALA A 49 11.66 -10.57 2.22
N LEU A 50 11.27 -10.81 3.48
CA LEU A 50 12.15 -10.68 4.66
C LEU A 50 12.74 -12.06 5.00
N THR A 51 13.86 -12.42 4.39
CA THR A 51 14.41 -13.77 4.50
C THR A 51 15.91 -13.81 4.29
N ARG A 52 16.56 -14.83 4.87
CA ARG A 52 17.93 -15.24 4.53
C ARG A 52 17.96 -16.40 3.53
N HIS A 53 16.80 -16.94 3.15
CA HIS A 53 16.74 -17.99 2.13
C HIS A 53 17.31 -17.45 0.82
N ALA A 54 18.24 -18.19 0.22
CA ALA A 54 19.03 -17.68 -0.91
C ALA A 54 18.50 -18.11 -2.29
N GLN A 55 17.61 -19.12 -2.33
CA GLN A 55 17.08 -19.63 -3.59
C GLN A 55 16.01 -18.69 -4.15
N PRO A 56 16.26 -18.01 -5.27
CA PRO A 56 15.25 -17.19 -5.90
C PRO A 56 14.18 -18.05 -6.58
N TRP A 57 13.03 -17.47 -6.84
CA TRP A 57 11.98 -18.06 -7.65
C TRP A 57 12.51 -18.47 -9.01
N ALA A 58 12.28 -19.72 -9.39
CA ALA A 58 12.80 -20.31 -10.62
C ALA A 58 11.75 -21.09 -11.44
N ARG A 59 10.47 -21.08 -11.04
CA ARG A 59 9.40 -21.84 -11.71
C ARG A 59 8.87 -21.17 -12.96
N SER A 60 9.03 -19.84 -13.05
CA SER A 60 8.73 -19.05 -14.23
C SER A 60 9.77 -17.94 -14.39
N TRP A 61 9.81 -17.32 -15.58
CA TRP A 61 10.73 -16.21 -15.80
C TRP A 61 10.37 -14.98 -14.96
N LYS A 62 11.37 -14.45 -14.25
CA LYS A 62 11.25 -13.23 -13.46
C LYS A 62 12.58 -12.48 -13.45
N LEU A 63 12.54 -11.19 -13.79
CA LEU A 63 13.75 -10.39 -13.96
C LEU A 63 14.35 -9.96 -12.60
N TYR A 64 13.51 -9.46 -11.70
CA TYR A 64 13.95 -8.91 -10.42
C TYR A 64 13.45 -9.77 -9.26
N HIS A 65 14.33 -9.94 -8.25
CA HIS A 65 14.02 -10.63 -7.02
C HIS A 65 14.44 -9.77 -5.85
N PHE A 66 13.49 -9.45 -4.96
CA PHE A 66 13.68 -8.54 -3.84
C PHE A 66 13.65 -9.27 -2.51
N ARG A 67 14.71 -9.14 -1.75
CA ARG A 67 14.76 -9.60 -0.36
C ARG A 67 15.58 -8.66 0.49
N ALA A 68 15.23 -8.61 1.78
CA ALA A 68 16.02 -8.00 2.84
C ALA A 68 16.31 -9.01 3.96
N ASP A 69 17.34 -8.76 4.75
CA ASP A 69 17.56 -9.51 6.00
C ASP A 69 16.34 -9.35 6.91
N PRO A 70 15.85 -10.40 7.59
CA PRO A 70 14.72 -10.28 8.52
C PRO A 70 14.87 -9.17 9.56
N GLY A 71 16.10 -8.83 9.95
CA GLY A 71 16.38 -7.70 10.82
C GLY A 71 15.96 -6.33 10.27
N ALA A 72 15.66 -6.21 8.97
CA ALA A 72 15.13 -4.98 8.37
C ALA A 72 13.73 -4.63 8.91
N VAL A 73 12.99 -5.57 9.50
CA VAL A 73 11.69 -5.30 10.15
C VAL A 73 11.75 -4.19 11.19
N ARG A 74 12.91 -3.97 11.84
CA ARG A 74 13.13 -2.88 12.79
C ARG A 74 12.88 -1.49 12.20
N PHE A 75 13.05 -1.34 10.88
CA PHE A 75 12.79 -0.09 10.17
C PHE A 75 11.29 0.17 10.04
N LEU A 76 10.49 -0.87 9.79
CA LEU A 76 9.02 -0.78 9.82
C LEU A 76 8.53 -0.46 11.23
N GLN A 77 9.11 -1.09 12.25
CA GLN A 77 8.79 -0.81 13.65
C GLN A 77 9.10 0.63 14.07
N ALA A 78 10.19 1.24 13.54
CA ALA A 78 10.55 2.62 13.85
C ALA A 78 9.51 3.65 13.38
N ALA A 79 8.80 3.34 12.28
CA ALA A 79 7.67 4.15 11.80
C ALA A 79 6.33 3.69 12.40
N HIS A 80 6.34 2.73 13.32
CA HIS A 80 5.14 2.12 13.90
C HIS A 80 4.19 1.57 12.82
N ILE A 81 4.72 0.98 11.73
CA ILE A 81 3.85 0.34 10.72
C ILE A 81 3.02 -0.73 11.41
N ASP A 82 1.69 -0.57 11.35
CA ASP A 82 0.72 -1.45 12.02
C ASP A 82 0.36 -2.67 11.16
N ALA A 83 0.33 -2.49 9.83
CA ALA A 83 0.04 -3.57 8.90
C ALA A 83 0.78 -3.44 7.56
N CYS A 84 1.05 -4.59 6.94
CA CYS A 84 1.60 -4.69 5.60
C CYS A 84 0.63 -5.43 4.66
N SER A 85 0.38 -4.85 3.46
CA SER A 85 -0.08 -5.61 2.31
C SER A 85 1.08 -6.48 1.81
N LEU A 86 0.83 -7.76 1.59
CA LEU A 86 1.78 -8.73 1.04
C LEU A 86 1.29 -9.31 -0.29
N ALA A 87 0.13 -8.90 -0.78
CA ALA A 87 -0.34 -9.30 -2.10
C ALA A 87 0.36 -8.47 -3.16
N ASN A 88 1.54 -8.89 -3.58
CA ASN A 88 2.32 -8.26 -4.64
C ASN A 88 3.22 -9.27 -5.38
N ASN A 89 3.81 -8.83 -6.48
CA ASN A 89 4.64 -9.64 -7.34
C ASN A 89 6.04 -9.97 -6.77
N HIS A 90 6.41 -9.51 -5.56
CA HIS A 90 7.70 -9.78 -4.93
C HIS A 90 7.63 -10.64 -3.67
N THR A 91 6.44 -11.01 -3.25
CA THR A 91 6.21 -11.78 -2.01
C THR A 91 6.83 -13.18 -2.02
N LEU A 92 6.83 -13.86 -3.18
CA LEU A 92 7.45 -15.18 -3.35
C LEU A 92 8.78 -15.15 -4.11
N ASP A 93 9.44 -14.04 -4.20
CA ASP A 93 10.74 -13.91 -4.88
C ASP A 93 11.79 -14.89 -4.39
N PHE A 94 11.65 -15.38 -3.17
CA PHE A 94 12.50 -16.38 -2.57
C PHE A 94 11.71 -17.62 -2.13
N GLU A 95 10.79 -18.06 -3.02
CA GLU A 95 10.00 -19.28 -2.86
C GLU A 95 9.19 -19.34 -1.56
N ALA A 96 8.54 -20.45 -1.29
CA ALA A 96 7.75 -20.67 -0.08
C ALA A 96 8.56 -20.53 1.25
N PRO A 97 9.85 -20.91 1.33
CA PRO A 97 10.63 -20.61 2.53
C PRO A 97 10.78 -19.11 2.80
N GLY A 98 11.02 -18.31 1.76
CA GLY A 98 11.11 -16.85 1.89
C GLY A 98 9.80 -16.22 2.40
N LEU A 99 8.65 -16.64 1.87
CA LEU A 99 7.35 -16.23 2.36
C LEU A 99 7.15 -16.62 3.84
N ARG A 100 7.46 -17.85 4.22
CA ARG A 100 7.35 -18.30 5.63
C ARG A 100 8.19 -17.46 6.58
N ASP A 101 9.40 -17.11 6.17
CA ASP A 101 10.27 -16.26 6.97
C ASP A 101 9.69 -14.84 7.10
N THR A 102 9.14 -14.28 6.01
CA THR A 102 8.48 -12.97 5.99
C THR A 102 7.30 -12.94 6.96
N LEU A 103 6.38 -13.91 6.87
CA LEU A 103 5.22 -14.00 7.78
C LEU A 103 5.66 -14.09 9.23
N ARG A 104 6.61 -14.99 9.57
CA ARG A 104 7.14 -15.13 10.94
C ARG A 104 7.81 -13.86 11.45
N THR A 105 8.53 -13.16 10.57
CA THR A 105 9.23 -11.92 10.91
C THR A 105 8.24 -10.82 11.28
N LEU A 106 7.18 -10.64 10.48
CA LEU A 106 6.13 -9.67 10.74
C LEU A 106 5.33 -10.03 12.01
N ASP A 107 4.95 -11.30 12.18
CA ASP A 107 4.26 -11.79 13.39
C ASP A 107 5.09 -11.53 14.65
N ALA A 108 6.39 -11.86 14.63
CA ALA A 108 7.29 -11.62 15.75
C ALA A 108 7.48 -10.12 16.06
N ALA A 109 7.37 -9.27 15.05
CA ALA A 109 7.44 -7.82 15.19
C ALA A 109 6.11 -7.18 15.64
N GLY A 110 5.01 -7.95 15.70
CA GLY A 110 3.67 -7.47 16.01
C GLY A 110 3.01 -6.69 14.86
N ILE A 111 3.53 -6.81 13.64
CA ILE A 111 2.99 -6.16 12.45
C ILE A 111 1.98 -7.10 11.79
N ARG A 112 0.73 -6.64 11.66
CA ARG A 112 -0.30 -7.41 10.95
C ARG A 112 -0.01 -7.47 9.45
N HIS A 113 -0.53 -8.49 8.78
CA HIS A 113 -0.36 -8.62 7.34
C HIS A 113 -1.58 -9.29 6.69
N ALA A 114 -1.82 -8.98 5.42
CA ALA A 114 -2.86 -9.59 4.61
C ALA A 114 -2.35 -9.81 3.17
N GLY A 115 -2.99 -10.70 2.43
CA GLY A 115 -2.73 -10.87 1.00
C GLY A 115 -1.69 -11.93 0.64
N ALA A 116 -1.11 -12.61 1.62
CA ALA A 116 -0.27 -13.78 1.40
C ALA A 116 -0.40 -14.76 2.56
N GLY A 117 -0.18 -16.05 2.29
CA GLY A 117 -0.32 -17.09 3.30
C GLY A 117 0.27 -18.43 2.87
N LEU A 118 0.22 -19.41 3.78
CA LEU A 118 0.69 -20.76 3.54
C LEU A 118 -0.29 -21.61 2.73
N ASP A 119 -1.51 -21.10 2.57
CA ASP A 119 -2.60 -21.62 1.75
C ASP A 119 -3.52 -20.47 1.34
N LEU A 120 -4.49 -20.74 0.47
CA LEU A 120 -5.45 -19.72 0.00
C LEU A 120 -6.28 -19.13 1.15
N LYS A 121 -6.65 -19.93 2.14
CA LYS A 121 -7.44 -19.46 3.30
C LYS A 121 -6.68 -18.40 4.09
N GLN A 122 -5.38 -18.62 4.33
CA GLN A 122 -4.54 -17.66 5.03
C GLN A 122 -4.27 -16.42 4.15
N ALA A 123 -3.98 -16.61 2.85
CA ALA A 123 -3.76 -15.51 1.93
C ALA A 123 -4.99 -14.59 1.79
N ALA A 124 -6.20 -15.15 1.84
CA ALA A 124 -7.46 -14.43 1.75
C ALA A 124 -7.95 -13.83 3.09
N ALA A 125 -7.31 -14.18 4.19
CA ALA A 125 -7.72 -13.68 5.51
C ALA A 125 -7.46 -12.18 5.64
N PRO A 126 -8.43 -11.39 6.17
CA PRO A 126 -8.20 -9.98 6.46
C PRO A 126 -7.24 -9.79 7.62
N ALA A 127 -6.40 -8.75 7.57
CA ALA A 127 -5.75 -8.26 8.77
C ALA A 127 -6.72 -7.33 9.53
N LEU A 128 -7.05 -7.69 10.77
CA LEU A 128 -7.90 -6.88 11.63
C LEU A 128 -7.04 -6.05 12.57
N LEU A 129 -7.24 -4.74 12.56
CA LEU A 129 -6.51 -3.73 13.31
C LEU A 129 -7.46 -3.05 14.30
N GLU A 130 -7.12 -3.10 15.56
CA GLU A 130 -7.89 -2.46 16.63
C GLU A 130 -7.32 -1.08 16.92
N VAL A 131 -8.16 -0.07 16.83
CA VAL A 131 -7.83 1.30 17.26
C VAL A 131 -8.45 1.56 18.61
N SER A 132 -7.61 1.82 19.59
CA SER A 132 -8.02 2.17 20.95
C SER A 132 -8.12 3.69 21.10
N GLY A 133 -8.89 4.18 22.08
CA GLY A 133 -8.97 5.62 22.38
C GLY A 133 -10.40 6.11 22.59
N ALA A 134 -10.63 7.40 22.34
CA ALA A 134 -11.91 8.06 22.57
C ALA A 134 -13.04 7.57 21.63
N SER A 135 -12.68 7.05 20.48
CA SER A 135 -13.61 6.47 19.50
C SER A 135 -13.03 5.15 18.99
N PRO A 136 -13.07 4.08 19.80
CA PRO A 136 -12.50 2.79 19.40
C PRO A 136 -13.18 2.29 18.13
N CYS A 137 -12.40 1.72 17.23
CA CYS A 137 -12.90 1.14 15.98
C CYS A 137 -11.98 0.02 15.48
N ARG A 138 -12.50 -0.78 14.57
CA ARG A 138 -11.76 -1.86 13.91
C ARG A 138 -11.64 -1.59 12.42
N VAL A 139 -10.41 -1.67 11.91
CA VAL A 139 -10.10 -1.56 10.49
C VAL A 139 -9.72 -2.94 9.96
N ALA A 140 -10.34 -3.36 8.86
CA ALA A 140 -9.93 -4.55 8.13
C ALA A 140 -9.11 -4.15 6.90
N LEU A 141 -7.92 -4.72 6.75
CA LEU A 141 -7.14 -4.67 5.52
C LEU A 141 -7.42 -5.96 4.74
N LEU A 142 -8.01 -5.82 3.56
CA LEU A 142 -8.10 -6.86 2.53
C LEU A 142 -7.03 -6.56 1.48
N ALA A 143 -6.21 -7.54 1.12
CA ALA A 143 -5.13 -7.30 0.18
C ALA A 143 -5.15 -8.30 -0.97
N TYR A 144 -5.00 -7.77 -2.19
CA TYR A 144 -5.06 -8.51 -3.46
C TYR A 144 -3.96 -8.05 -4.41
N THR A 145 -3.71 -8.89 -5.42
CA THR A 145 -2.87 -8.53 -6.56
C THR A 145 -3.38 -9.17 -7.84
N ASP A 146 -3.31 -8.47 -8.97
CA ASP A 146 -3.48 -9.05 -10.31
C ASP A 146 -2.14 -9.34 -10.98
N ASN A 147 -1.04 -9.05 -10.29
CA ASN A 147 0.32 -9.25 -10.77
C ASN A 147 0.83 -10.65 -10.41
N GLN A 148 1.70 -11.21 -11.25
CA GLN A 148 2.40 -12.49 -11.04
C GLN A 148 1.45 -13.64 -10.67
N PRO A 149 0.57 -14.10 -11.58
CA PRO A 149 -0.41 -15.15 -11.29
C PRO A 149 0.21 -16.48 -10.82
N ASP A 150 1.49 -16.73 -11.16
CA ASP A 150 2.22 -17.90 -10.69
C ASP A 150 2.47 -17.90 -9.17
N PHE A 151 2.30 -16.75 -8.51
CA PHE A 151 2.40 -16.60 -7.06
C PHE A 151 1.07 -16.88 -6.34
N ALA A 152 -0.01 -17.14 -7.07
CA ALA A 152 -1.32 -17.36 -6.48
C ALA A 152 -1.31 -18.51 -5.47
N ALA A 153 -1.79 -18.25 -4.26
CA ALA A 153 -2.01 -19.28 -3.27
C ALA A 153 -3.11 -20.26 -3.72
N THR A 154 -2.94 -21.52 -3.34
CA THR A 154 -3.98 -22.54 -3.49
C THR A 154 -4.27 -23.18 -2.14
N ASP A 155 -5.25 -24.07 -2.06
CA ASP A 155 -5.55 -24.80 -0.81
C ASP A 155 -4.36 -25.63 -0.28
N GLN A 156 -3.37 -25.92 -1.14
CA GLN A 156 -2.23 -26.77 -0.81
C GLN A 156 -0.88 -26.07 -0.97
N HIS A 157 -0.84 -24.87 -1.52
CA HIS A 157 0.42 -24.16 -1.80
C HIS A 157 0.41 -22.74 -1.27
N PRO A 158 1.53 -22.32 -0.62
CA PRO A 158 1.74 -20.94 -0.22
C PRO A 158 1.73 -19.98 -1.40
N GLY A 159 1.24 -18.77 -1.16
CA GLY A 159 1.20 -17.75 -2.20
C GLY A 159 0.51 -16.47 -1.82
N THR A 160 0.26 -15.64 -2.83
CA THR A 160 -0.46 -14.39 -2.73
C THR A 160 -1.96 -14.58 -2.94
N HIS A 161 -2.75 -13.64 -2.44
CA HIS A 161 -4.19 -13.56 -2.72
C HIS A 161 -4.40 -12.93 -4.11
N TYR A 162 -4.25 -13.75 -5.13
CA TYR A 162 -4.41 -13.34 -6.52
C TYR A 162 -5.89 -13.11 -6.87
N LEU A 163 -6.15 -12.00 -7.55
CA LEU A 163 -7.46 -11.66 -8.10
C LEU A 163 -7.28 -10.88 -9.39
N GLU A 164 -7.69 -11.46 -10.51
CA GLU A 164 -7.72 -10.74 -11.78
C GLU A 164 -8.66 -9.53 -11.72
N VAL A 165 -8.19 -8.38 -12.18
CA VAL A 165 -9.01 -7.17 -12.31
C VAL A 165 -10.03 -7.38 -13.40
N SER A 166 -11.26 -7.65 -13.03
CA SER A 166 -12.36 -7.97 -13.93
C SER A 166 -13.70 -7.53 -13.37
N LEU A 167 -14.62 -7.13 -14.25
CA LEU A 167 -16.03 -6.83 -13.92
C LEU A 167 -16.93 -8.05 -14.00
N GLU A 168 -16.38 -9.23 -14.22
CA GLU A 168 -17.09 -10.48 -14.25
C GLU A 168 -17.77 -10.77 -12.91
N ALA A 169 -18.97 -11.33 -12.97
CA ALA A 169 -19.78 -11.61 -11.78
C ALA A 169 -19.04 -12.47 -10.75
N TYR A 170 -18.21 -13.40 -11.20
CA TYR A 170 -17.41 -14.26 -10.31
C TYR A 170 -16.39 -13.46 -9.51
N THR A 171 -15.64 -12.56 -10.16
CA THR A 171 -14.62 -11.70 -9.49
C THR A 171 -15.30 -10.77 -8.49
N LEU A 172 -16.38 -10.11 -8.92
CA LEU A 172 -17.12 -9.18 -8.05
C LEU A 172 -17.77 -9.88 -6.85
N ALA A 173 -18.26 -11.11 -7.01
CA ALA A 173 -18.80 -11.91 -5.90
C ALA A 173 -17.72 -12.22 -4.86
N ARG A 174 -16.52 -12.61 -5.27
CA ARG A 174 -15.39 -12.84 -4.34
C ARG A 174 -15.04 -11.58 -3.53
N VAL A 175 -15.03 -10.41 -4.18
CA VAL A 175 -14.80 -9.13 -3.50
C VAL A 175 -15.93 -8.84 -2.50
N ALA A 176 -17.18 -8.98 -2.90
CA ALA A 176 -18.34 -8.77 -2.03
C ALA A 176 -18.33 -9.69 -0.82
N ASP A 177 -18.05 -10.98 -1.02
CA ASP A 177 -17.95 -11.97 0.06
C ASP A 177 -16.84 -11.63 1.05
N ALA A 178 -15.67 -11.22 0.57
CA ALA A 178 -14.56 -10.82 1.45
C ALA A 178 -14.88 -9.56 2.29
N ILE A 179 -15.54 -8.57 1.68
CA ILE A 179 -16.01 -7.37 2.39
C ILE A 179 -17.06 -7.75 3.43
N ALA A 180 -18.04 -8.59 3.07
CA ALA A 180 -19.06 -9.07 3.99
C ALA A 180 -18.47 -9.85 5.17
N GLN A 181 -17.46 -10.70 4.93
CA GLN A 181 -16.73 -11.41 5.98
C GLN A 181 -15.97 -10.45 6.90
N ALA A 182 -15.27 -9.45 6.36
CA ALA A 182 -14.59 -8.43 7.17
C ALA A 182 -15.60 -7.70 8.08
N ARG A 183 -16.76 -7.32 7.56
CA ARG A 183 -17.86 -6.71 8.34
C ARG A 183 -18.41 -7.67 9.41
N ALA A 184 -18.61 -8.94 9.07
CA ALA A 184 -19.05 -9.96 10.03
C ALA A 184 -18.06 -10.18 11.18
N HIS A 185 -16.76 -9.94 10.94
CA HIS A 185 -15.72 -9.90 11.98
C HIS A 185 -15.66 -8.57 12.74
N GLY A 186 -16.62 -7.68 12.53
CA GLY A 186 -16.78 -6.43 13.26
C GLY A 186 -15.93 -5.27 12.72
N ALA A 187 -15.51 -5.29 11.46
CA ALA A 187 -14.82 -4.15 10.88
C ALA A 187 -15.76 -2.95 10.70
N ASP A 188 -15.39 -1.82 11.30
CA ASP A 188 -16.03 -0.52 11.09
C ASP A 188 -15.58 0.10 9.77
N TRP A 189 -14.33 -0.18 9.37
CA TRP A 189 -13.72 0.30 8.14
C TRP A 189 -13.09 -0.86 7.38
N VAL A 190 -13.26 -0.87 6.05
CA VAL A 190 -12.63 -1.84 5.14
C VAL A 190 -11.74 -1.11 4.17
N VAL A 191 -10.43 -1.36 4.26
CA VAL A 191 -9.42 -0.95 3.30
C VAL A 191 -9.22 -2.09 2.32
N PHE A 192 -9.49 -1.85 1.05
CA PHE A 192 -9.22 -2.78 -0.04
C PHE A 192 -7.92 -2.37 -0.71
N SER A 193 -6.84 -3.10 -0.40
CA SER A 193 -5.51 -2.91 -0.98
C SER A 193 -5.36 -3.75 -2.24
N ASN A 194 -4.85 -3.16 -3.31
CA ASN A 194 -4.61 -3.87 -4.56
C ASN A 194 -3.29 -3.45 -5.21
N HIS A 195 -2.36 -4.41 -5.34
CA HIS A 195 -1.13 -4.24 -6.09
C HIS A 195 -1.39 -4.64 -7.54
N TRP A 196 -1.55 -3.66 -8.45
CA TRP A 196 -2.26 -3.88 -9.69
C TRP A 196 -1.77 -3.05 -10.87
N GLY A 197 -2.01 -3.58 -12.06
CA GLY A 197 -1.77 -2.86 -13.31
C GLY A 197 -0.31 -2.83 -13.73
N ALA A 198 -0.01 -1.95 -14.66
CA ALA A 198 1.31 -1.85 -15.27
C ALA A 198 2.16 -0.74 -14.64
N ASN A 199 3.49 -0.97 -14.62
CA ASN A 199 4.47 0.00 -14.13
C ASN A 199 4.48 1.27 -14.99
N PHE A 200 4.79 2.41 -14.37
CA PHE A 200 5.04 3.71 -14.99
C PHE A 200 3.87 4.27 -15.80
N ILE A 201 2.65 3.99 -15.35
CA ILE A 201 1.40 4.52 -15.93
C ILE A 201 0.83 5.58 -14.99
N GLU A 202 0.76 6.85 -15.44
CA GLU A 202 0.26 7.97 -14.62
C GLU A 202 -1.27 7.94 -14.37
N ARG A 203 -2.03 7.21 -15.17
CA ARG A 203 -3.50 7.20 -15.10
C ARG A 203 -4.04 5.79 -15.12
N PRO A 204 -5.02 5.47 -14.27
CA PRO A 204 -5.65 4.15 -14.31
C PRO A 204 -6.34 3.94 -15.66
N ALA A 205 -6.21 2.74 -16.22
CA ALA A 205 -6.96 2.34 -17.39
C ALA A 205 -8.48 2.36 -17.08
N PRO A 206 -9.36 2.58 -18.09
CA PRO A 206 -10.81 2.70 -17.85
C PRO A 206 -11.43 1.51 -17.13
N ASP A 207 -10.97 0.29 -17.41
CA ASP A 207 -11.48 -0.92 -16.76
C ASP A 207 -11.03 -1.02 -15.30
N PHE A 208 -9.79 -0.62 -15.01
CA PHE A 208 -9.26 -0.51 -13.65
C PHE A 208 -10.04 0.52 -12.84
N ARG A 209 -10.32 1.68 -13.43
CA ARG A 209 -11.16 2.69 -12.81
C ARG A 209 -12.55 2.14 -12.45
N ARG A 210 -13.21 1.48 -13.42
CA ARG A 210 -14.52 0.86 -13.18
C ARG A 210 -14.48 -0.23 -12.11
N PHE A 211 -13.42 -1.03 -12.08
CA PHE A 211 -13.26 -2.05 -11.05
C PHE A 211 -13.15 -1.43 -9.66
N ALA A 212 -12.30 -0.41 -9.46
CA ALA A 212 -12.16 0.26 -8.18
C ALA A 212 -13.48 0.90 -7.70
N GLN A 213 -14.23 1.55 -8.62
CA GLN A 213 -15.57 2.08 -8.32
C GLN A 213 -16.52 0.96 -7.86
N ARG A 214 -16.50 -0.21 -8.54
CA ARG A 214 -17.32 -1.37 -8.13
C ARG A 214 -16.91 -1.91 -6.75
N VAL A 215 -15.64 -1.94 -6.42
CA VAL A 215 -15.17 -2.34 -5.08
C VAL A 215 -15.74 -1.43 -3.99
N ILE A 216 -15.77 -0.12 -4.22
CA ILE A 216 -16.43 0.83 -3.31
C ILE A 216 -17.93 0.56 -3.22
N GLU A 217 -18.62 0.36 -4.34
CA GLU A 217 -20.06 0.07 -4.39
C GLU A 217 -20.41 -1.24 -3.70
N LEU A 218 -19.49 -2.20 -3.65
CA LEU A 218 -19.65 -3.46 -2.92
C LEU A 218 -19.42 -3.33 -1.42
N GLY A 219 -19.02 -2.14 -0.93
CA GLY A 219 -18.97 -1.81 0.49
C GLY A 219 -17.58 -1.63 1.10
N ALA A 220 -16.53 -1.55 0.29
CA ALA A 220 -15.24 -1.07 0.77
C ALA A 220 -15.30 0.44 1.09
N ASP A 221 -14.59 0.87 2.12
CA ASP A 221 -14.54 2.28 2.52
C ASP A 221 -13.40 3.03 1.85
N ILE A 222 -12.31 2.34 1.54
CA ILE A 222 -11.11 2.91 0.96
C ILE A 222 -10.57 1.90 -0.05
N PHE A 223 -10.30 2.36 -1.27
CA PHE A 223 -9.48 1.62 -2.23
C PHE A 223 -8.06 2.16 -2.16
N TYR A 224 -7.09 1.28 -1.92
CA TYR A 224 -5.68 1.59 -1.75
C TYR A 224 -4.86 0.81 -2.79
N GLY A 225 -4.55 1.48 -3.91
CA GLY A 225 -3.78 0.94 -5.02
C GLY A 225 -2.29 1.23 -4.91
N HIS A 226 -1.48 0.34 -5.47
CA HIS A 226 -0.02 0.45 -5.59
C HIS A 226 0.46 -0.45 -6.73
N SER A 227 1.71 -0.37 -7.17
CA SER A 227 2.38 -1.11 -8.26
C SER A 227 2.87 -0.26 -9.43
N ALA A 228 2.22 0.87 -9.76
CA ALA A 228 2.64 1.67 -10.91
C ALA A 228 3.96 2.41 -10.68
N HIS A 229 4.49 2.42 -9.46
CA HIS A 229 5.69 3.17 -9.06
C HIS A 229 5.58 4.69 -9.29
N LEU A 230 4.36 5.18 -9.39
CA LEU A 230 3.99 6.59 -9.59
C LEU A 230 2.69 6.87 -8.86
N CYS A 231 2.60 7.97 -8.13
CA CYS A 231 1.32 8.40 -7.60
C CYS A 231 0.35 8.70 -8.75
N GLN A 232 -0.81 8.05 -8.73
CA GLN A 232 -1.94 8.38 -9.59
C GLN A 232 -2.94 9.30 -8.86
N GLY A 233 -3.91 9.83 -9.62
CA GLY A 233 -4.93 10.70 -9.04
C GLY A 233 -5.84 9.99 -8.04
N ILE A 234 -6.52 10.77 -7.21
CA ILE A 234 -7.53 10.31 -6.27
C ILE A 234 -8.92 10.59 -6.84
N GLU A 235 -9.82 9.64 -6.75
CA GLU A 235 -11.25 9.82 -7.03
C GLU A 235 -12.06 9.69 -5.75
N ILE A 236 -13.07 10.54 -5.59
CA ILE A 236 -14.06 10.38 -4.52
C ILE A 236 -15.33 9.79 -5.14
N HIS A 237 -15.53 8.50 -4.95
CA HIS A 237 -16.68 7.76 -5.47
C HIS A 237 -17.67 7.46 -4.35
N GLN A 238 -18.92 7.93 -4.45
CA GLN A 238 -19.94 7.81 -3.40
C GLN A 238 -19.46 8.26 -2.01
N GLY A 239 -18.65 9.32 -1.94
CA GLY A 239 -18.09 9.85 -0.69
C GLY A 239 -16.93 9.02 -0.10
N ARG A 240 -16.40 8.04 -0.85
CA ARG A 240 -15.29 7.16 -0.47
C ARG A 240 -14.07 7.40 -1.35
N PRO A 241 -12.86 7.40 -0.78
CA PRO A 241 -11.64 7.61 -1.54
C PRO A 241 -11.20 6.36 -2.30
N ILE A 242 -10.82 6.57 -3.55
CA ILE A 242 -10.09 5.63 -4.39
C ILE A 242 -8.71 6.25 -4.64
N LEU A 243 -7.69 5.70 -4.00
CA LEU A 243 -6.29 6.00 -4.27
C LEU A 243 -5.85 5.01 -5.34
N TYR A 244 -5.81 5.44 -6.61
CA TYR A 244 -5.56 4.51 -7.72
C TYR A 244 -4.15 3.91 -7.67
N ASP A 245 -3.16 4.73 -7.31
CA ASP A 245 -1.81 4.26 -6.98
C ASP A 245 -1.13 5.25 -6.04
N THR A 246 -0.46 4.73 -5.03
CA THR A 246 0.23 5.52 -4.00
C THR A 246 1.74 5.65 -4.27
N GLY A 247 2.22 5.12 -5.41
CA GLY A 247 3.61 5.18 -5.82
C GLY A 247 4.56 4.39 -4.94
N ASP A 248 5.83 4.69 -5.06
CA ASP A 248 6.88 4.16 -4.18
C ASP A 248 6.99 5.00 -2.90
N PHE A 249 7.59 4.43 -1.86
CA PHE A 249 7.89 5.16 -0.63
C PHE A 249 9.31 4.90 -0.10
N ILE A 250 9.82 3.68 -0.27
CA ILE A 250 11.22 3.32 -0.01
C ILE A 250 11.68 2.36 -1.09
N ASP A 251 12.72 2.70 -1.80
CA ASP A 251 13.28 1.87 -2.85
C ASP A 251 14.76 2.20 -3.18
N ASP A 252 15.30 1.57 -4.23
CA ASP A 252 16.56 1.87 -4.88
C ASP A 252 16.40 1.92 -6.41
N TYR A 253 15.22 2.27 -6.89
CA TYR A 253 14.91 2.25 -8.31
C TYR A 253 15.61 3.37 -9.09
N ALA A 254 15.87 3.11 -10.36
CA ALA A 254 16.37 4.15 -11.25
C ALA A 254 15.31 5.24 -11.44
N VAL A 255 15.73 6.49 -11.31
CA VAL A 255 14.83 7.63 -11.51
C VAL A 255 14.65 7.90 -12.99
N ASP A 256 13.41 7.83 -13.47
CA ASP A 256 13.06 8.29 -14.80
C ASP A 256 13.05 9.84 -14.82
N PRO A 257 13.82 10.49 -15.73
CA PRO A 257 13.96 11.95 -15.73
C PRO A 257 12.67 12.69 -16.10
N VAL A 258 11.70 12.02 -16.73
CA VAL A 258 10.42 12.60 -17.16
C VAL A 258 9.33 12.29 -16.14
N LEU A 259 9.21 11.03 -15.76
CA LEU A 259 8.15 10.57 -14.84
C LEU A 259 8.47 10.94 -13.39
N ARG A 260 9.76 11.09 -13.04
CA ARG A 260 10.18 11.45 -11.67
C ARG A 260 9.49 10.57 -10.65
N ASN A 261 9.74 9.25 -10.76
CA ASN A 261 9.25 8.24 -9.81
C ASN A 261 9.89 8.36 -8.41
N ASP A 262 10.91 9.19 -8.27
CA ASP A 262 11.49 9.63 -7.00
C ASP A 262 10.62 10.65 -6.24
N ARG A 263 9.49 11.09 -6.81
CA ARG A 263 8.53 11.98 -6.15
C ARG A 263 7.25 11.23 -5.82
N SER A 264 6.89 11.20 -4.55
CA SER A 264 5.76 10.45 -4.03
C SER A 264 4.97 11.25 -2.99
N CYS A 265 4.04 10.60 -2.29
CA CYS A 265 3.25 11.21 -1.23
C CYS A 265 3.03 10.25 -0.06
N LEU A 266 2.99 10.81 1.15
CA LEU A 266 2.31 10.18 2.27
C LEU A 266 0.83 10.59 2.22
N PHE A 267 -0.08 9.61 2.23
CA PHE A 267 -1.52 9.82 2.21
C PHE A 267 -2.09 9.67 3.62
N LYS A 268 -2.68 10.73 4.16
CA LYS A 268 -3.36 10.71 5.46
C LYS A 268 -4.85 10.92 5.26
N LEU A 269 -5.65 9.96 5.72
CA LEU A 269 -7.10 10.00 5.63
C LEU A 269 -7.68 10.20 7.03
N VAL A 270 -8.50 11.23 7.20
CA VAL A 270 -9.23 11.49 8.45
C VAL A 270 -10.66 10.99 8.26
N LEU A 271 -11.04 10.04 9.10
CA LEU A 271 -12.30 9.33 9.03
C LEU A 271 -13.09 9.53 10.33
N ASP A 272 -14.39 9.74 10.24
CA ASP A 272 -15.23 9.94 11.41
C ASP A 272 -16.68 9.55 11.13
N GLN A 273 -17.30 8.81 12.05
CA GLN A 273 -18.71 8.40 11.96
C GLN A 273 -19.10 7.82 10.58
N GLY A 274 -18.29 6.92 10.07
CA GLY A 274 -18.53 6.25 8.79
C GLY A 274 -18.31 7.15 7.56
N ARG A 275 -17.68 8.31 7.68
CA ARG A 275 -17.45 9.27 6.58
C ARG A 275 -15.99 9.68 6.47
N LEU A 276 -15.55 9.92 5.25
CA LEU A 276 -14.32 10.66 4.98
C LEU A 276 -14.52 12.12 5.38
N ARG A 277 -13.59 12.67 6.17
CA ARG A 277 -13.59 14.08 6.59
C ARG A 277 -12.52 14.88 5.87
N ARG A 278 -11.39 14.28 5.60
CA ARG A 278 -10.26 14.97 4.99
C ARG A 278 -9.28 13.96 4.40
N ILE A 279 -8.60 14.33 3.32
CA ILE A 279 -7.39 13.70 2.83
C ILE A 279 -6.28 14.74 2.84
N GLU A 280 -5.13 14.37 3.38
CA GLU A 280 -3.89 15.15 3.28
C GLU A 280 -2.89 14.34 2.45
N LEU A 281 -2.37 14.93 1.40
CA LEU A 281 -1.22 14.42 0.66
C LEU A 281 -0.01 15.23 1.09
N ILE A 282 0.96 14.58 1.66
CA ILE A 282 2.23 15.20 2.05
C ILE A 282 3.28 14.76 1.03
N PRO A 283 3.69 15.64 0.10
CA PRO A 283 4.67 15.31 -0.92
C PRO A 283 6.02 14.96 -0.32
N VAL A 284 6.65 13.93 -0.86
CA VAL A 284 7.95 13.41 -0.43
C VAL A 284 8.88 13.19 -1.61
N CYS A 285 10.19 13.20 -1.35
CA CYS A 285 11.24 12.79 -2.26
C CYS A 285 11.89 11.51 -1.76
N LEU A 286 12.18 10.60 -2.68
CA LEU A 286 12.81 9.31 -2.42
C LEU A 286 14.27 9.37 -2.82
N GLU A 287 15.13 8.91 -1.94
CA GLU A 287 16.52 8.58 -2.20
C GLU A 287 16.75 7.11 -1.86
N VAL A 288 17.88 6.55 -2.24
CA VAL A 288 18.17 5.15 -1.89
C VAL A 288 18.04 4.93 -0.38
N ALA A 289 17.08 4.11 -0.01
CA ALA A 289 16.78 3.75 1.39
C ALA A 289 16.34 4.91 2.30
N GLN A 290 15.92 6.05 1.75
CA GLN A 290 15.48 7.19 2.56
C GLN A 290 14.33 7.94 1.89
N VAL A 291 13.38 8.41 2.70
CA VAL A 291 12.32 9.32 2.29
C VAL A 291 12.40 10.63 3.08
N THR A 292 12.22 11.76 2.37
CA THR A 292 12.24 13.10 2.97
C THR A 292 11.07 13.93 2.47
N LEU A 293 10.68 14.97 3.22
CA LEU A 293 9.64 15.90 2.78
C LEU A 293 10.08 16.67 1.54
N SER A 294 9.24 16.72 0.52
CA SER A 294 9.47 17.57 -0.65
C SER A 294 9.45 19.05 -0.26
N ARG A 295 10.34 19.85 -0.88
CA ARG A 295 10.47 21.29 -0.64
C ARG A 295 10.72 22.04 -1.95
N GLY A 296 10.39 23.33 -2.00
CA GLY A 296 10.65 24.19 -3.15
C GLY A 296 10.10 23.61 -4.45
N GLU A 297 10.94 23.52 -5.49
CA GLU A 297 10.52 23.05 -6.83
C GLU A 297 9.99 21.61 -6.84
N ASP A 298 10.51 20.71 -5.99
CA ASP A 298 10.01 19.34 -5.92
C ASP A 298 8.60 19.29 -5.32
N PHE A 299 8.33 20.10 -4.29
CA PHE A 299 6.98 20.25 -3.74
C PHE A 299 6.01 20.82 -4.78
N GLU A 300 6.37 21.95 -5.43
CA GLU A 300 5.53 22.60 -6.43
C GLU A 300 5.21 21.66 -7.61
N ALA A 301 6.21 20.92 -8.09
CA ALA A 301 6.02 19.99 -9.19
C ALA A 301 5.12 18.79 -8.80
N MET A 302 5.28 18.26 -7.59
CA MET A 302 4.42 17.16 -7.12
C MET A 302 3.01 17.64 -6.83
N ALA A 303 2.87 18.84 -6.24
CA ALA A 303 1.58 19.48 -6.01
C ALA A 303 0.81 19.67 -7.32
N ALA A 304 1.44 20.28 -8.33
CA ALA A 304 0.82 20.50 -9.64
C ALA A 304 0.45 19.18 -10.34
N ARG A 305 1.28 18.12 -10.19
CA ARG A 305 0.97 16.78 -10.71
C ARG A 305 -0.30 16.23 -10.06
N MET A 306 -0.38 16.24 -8.74
CA MET A 306 -1.52 15.66 -8.02
C MET A 306 -2.79 16.47 -8.21
N GLU A 307 -2.72 17.80 -8.21
CA GLU A 307 -3.87 18.67 -8.53
C GLU A 307 -4.45 18.33 -9.91
N ARG A 308 -3.60 18.23 -10.94
CA ARG A 308 -4.00 17.87 -12.29
C ARG A 308 -4.63 16.48 -12.36
N LEU A 309 -3.95 15.46 -11.83
CA LEU A 309 -4.42 14.07 -11.90
C LEU A 309 -5.73 13.86 -11.11
N CYS A 310 -5.88 14.50 -9.95
CA CYS A 310 -7.11 14.44 -9.16
C CYS A 310 -8.26 15.20 -9.85
N ALA A 311 -7.98 16.37 -10.44
CA ALA A 311 -8.99 17.14 -11.16
C ALA A 311 -9.56 16.38 -12.37
N GLU A 312 -8.74 15.62 -13.10
CA GLU A 312 -9.18 14.73 -14.18
C GLU A 312 -10.17 13.64 -13.71
N LEU A 313 -10.16 13.33 -12.42
CA LEU A 313 -11.05 12.35 -11.76
C LEU A 313 -12.20 13.03 -10.97
N GLY A 314 -12.30 14.36 -11.07
CA GLY A 314 -13.35 15.15 -10.41
C GLY A 314 -13.07 15.47 -8.95
N THR A 315 -11.85 15.30 -8.47
CA THR A 315 -11.43 15.62 -7.10
C THR A 315 -10.56 16.87 -7.12
N SER A 316 -10.99 17.93 -6.42
CA SER A 316 -10.22 19.18 -6.30
C SER A 316 -9.38 19.15 -5.02
N LEU A 317 -8.08 19.33 -5.16
CA LEU A 317 -7.16 19.50 -4.05
C LEU A 317 -6.88 20.99 -3.82
N GLU A 318 -6.68 21.39 -2.57
CA GLU A 318 -6.21 22.70 -2.18
C GLU A 318 -4.76 22.60 -1.72
N SER A 319 -3.86 23.35 -2.37
CA SER A 319 -2.45 23.41 -1.98
C SER A 319 -2.28 24.30 -0.76
N GLN A 320 -1.61 23.78 0.27
CA GLN A 320 -1.18 24.47 1.48
C GLN A 320 0.35 24.51 1.53
N ALA A 321 0.92 25.11 2.57
CA ALA A 321 2.36 25.37 2.63
C ALA A 321 3.24 24.09 2.51
N ASP A 322 2.76 22.94 3.00
CA ASP A 322 3.53 21.70 3.11
C ASP A 322 2.74 20.46 2.65
N ARG A 323 1.52 20.63 2.15
CA ARG A 323 0.63 19.52 1.76
C ARG A 323 -0.46 19.97 0.79
N LEU A 324 -1.13 18.98 0.20
CA LEU A 324 -2.38 19.20 -0.51
C LEU A 324 -3.53 18.60 0.32
N VAL A 325 -4.67 19.23 0.26
CA VAL A 325 -5.83 18.86 1.08
C VAL A 325 -7.07 18.69 0.22
N TYR A 326 -7.81 17.62 0.47
CA TYR A 326 -9.20 17.47 0.06
C TYR A 326 -10.09 17.49 1.29
N GLU A 327 -11.12 18.31 1.26
CA GLU A 327 -12.22 18.30 2.24
C GLU A 327 -13.55 18.11 1.50
N PRO A 328 -14.38 17.12 1.91
CA PRO A 328 -15.73 17.02 1.36
C PRO A 328 -16.49 18.31 1.61
N GLY A 329 -17.24 18.75 0.61
CA GLY A 329 -18.18 19.85 0.82
C GLY A 329 -19.18 19.55 1.95
N PRO A 330 -19.82 20.59 2.50
CA PRO A 330 -20.78 20.50 3.62
C PRO A 330 -21.98 19.62 3.30
#